data_82b0d8bd5762556445dfbf4e80890be9
#
_entry.id   82b0d8bd5762556445dfbf4e80890be9
#
_cell.length_a   1.000
_cell.length_b   1.000
_cell.length_c   1.000
_cell.angle_alpha   90.00
_cell.angle_beta   90.00
_cell.angle_gamma   90.00
#
_symmetry.space_group_name_H-M   'P 1'
#
loop_
_entity.id
_entity.type
_entity.pdbx_description
1 polymer ?
#
loop_
_entity_poly.entity_id
_entity_poly.type
_entity_poly.pdbx_seq_one_letter_code
_entity_poly.pdbx_strand_id
1 'polypeptide(L)'
;MIVIYAEKYSLGRTIAEALGAYKKTVNPKEPSIAHWSLNLNGEEAILCHGAGHLCGLAPAEDYNESYKFWSFDNYPIIPEHFITRVKDNNYSRLAYDYVKQFFDKAD
;
A
#
# COMPACT_ATOMS: atom_id res chain seq x y z
N MET A 1 -4.90 -6.38 -17.73
CA MET A 1 -5.77 -5.78 -16.70
C MET A 1 -5.13 -4.51 -16.17
N ILE A 2 -5.89 -3.44 -16.13
CA ILE A 2 -5.44 -2.15 -15.59
C ILE A 2 -5.66 -2.15 -14.08
N VAL A 3 -4.66 -1.69 -13.33
CA VAL A 3 -4.81 -1.50 -11.88
C VAL A 3 -4.64 -0.01 -11.57
N ILE A 4 -5.61 0.54 -10.86
CA ILE A 4 -5.59 1.92 -10.38
C ILE A 4 -5.45 1.88 -8.87
N TYR A 5 -4.51 2.62 -8.34
CA TYR A 5 -4.27 2.70 -6.90
C TYR A 5 -4.60 4.09 -6.37
N ALA A 6 -5.44 4.16 -5.38
CA ALA A 6 -5.76 5.38 -4.66
C ALA A 6 -5.09 5.37 -3.29
N GLU A 7 -4.58 6.49 -2.85
CA GLU A 7 -3.86 6.58 -1.57
C GLU A 7 -4.73 6.14 -0.38
N LYS A 8 -6.03 6.46 -0.41
CA LYS A 8 -6.95 6.15 0.69
C LYS A 8 -8.34 5.80 0.17
N TYR A 9 -9.13 5.16 1.03
CA TYR A 9 -10.48 4.68 0.70
C TYR A 9 -11.39 5.79 0.12
N SER A 10 -11.40 6.96 0.74
CA SER A 10 -12.29 8.05 0.30
C SER A 10 -12.00 8.50 -1.13
N LEU A 11 -10.72 8.58 -1.48
CA LEU A 11 -10.31 8.90 -2.85
C LEU A 11 -10.69 7.77 -3.81
N GLY A 12 -10.46 6.52 -3.42
CA GLY A 12 -10.84 5.37 -4.22
C GLY A 12 -12.33 5.34 -4.51
N ARG A 13 -13.15 5.58 -3.50
CA ARG A 13 -14.60 5.64 -3.64
C ARG A 13 -15.02 6.73 -4.64
N THR A 14 -14.44 7.91 -4.52
CA THR A 14 -14.75 9.03 -5.43
C THR A 14 -14.41 8.68 -6.87
N ILE A 15 -13.24 8.10 -7.10
CA ILE A 15 -12.81 7.68 -8.44
C ILE A 15 -13.73 6.57 -8.98
N ALA A 16 -14.08 5.60 -8.13
CA ALA A 16 -14.95 4.50 -8.52
C ALA A 16 -16.32 5.01 -8.98
N GLU A 17 -16.90 5.95 -8.24
CA GLU A 17 -18.18 6.56 -8.60
C GLU A 17 -18.06 7.33 -9.92
N ALA A 18 -16.99 8.09 -10.10
CA ALA A 18 -16.76 8.88 -11.32
C ALA A 18 -16.58 8.01 -12.57
N LEU A 19 -15.91 6.86 -12.42
CA LEU A 19 -15.62 5.95 -13.53
C LEU A 19 -16.70 4.87 -13.74
N GLY A 20 -17.75 4.86 -12.93
CA GLY A 20 -18.85 3.94 -13.09
C GLY A 20 -18.53 2.49 -12.72
N ALA A 21 -17.86 2.28 -11.59
CA ALA A 21 -17.57 0.93 -11.10
C ALA A 21 -18.88 0.13 -10.93
N TYR A 22 -18.89 -1.10 -11.37
CA TYR A 22 -20.07 -1.95 -11.33
C TYR A 22 -20.10 -2.93 -10.17
N LYS A 23 -18.99 -3.10 -9.46
CA LYS A 23 -18.91 -4.03 -8.32
C LYS A 23 -17.89 -3.54 -7.31
N LYS A 24 -18.25 -3.66 -6.03
CA LYS A 24 -17.35 -3.43 -4.90
C LYS A 24 -17.18 -4.75 -4.16
N THR A 25 -15.93 -5.12 -3.88
CA THR A 25 -15.60 -6.32 -3.10
C THR A 25 -14.77 -5.91 -1.90
N VAL A 26 -15.12 -6.43 -0.73
CA VAL A 26 -14.41 -6.12 0.52
C VAL A 26 -13.52 -7.30 0.93
N ASN A 27 -12.45 -6.98 1.66
CA ASN A 27 -11.59 -8.01 2.22
C ASN A 27 -12.33 -8.70 3.37
N PRO A 28 -12.47 -10.04 3.34
CA PRO A 28 -13.17 -10.75 4.43
C PRO A 28 -12.57 -10.57 5.81
N LYS A 29 -11.27 -10.33 5.90
CA LYS A 29 -10.57 -10.14 7.17
C LYS A 29 -10.65 -8.72 7.69
N GLU A 30 -10.83 -7.74 6.79
CA GLU A 30 -10.90 -6.31 7.13
C GLU A 30 -11.81 -5.62 6.13
N PRO A 31 -13.12 -5.45 6.45
CA PRO A 31 -14.09 -4.89 5.50
C PRO A 31 -13.83 -3.44 5.07
N SER A 32 -12.98 -2.70 5.79
CA SER A 32 -12.58 -1.35 5.36
C SER A 32 -11.58 -1.36 4.22
N ILE A 33 -11.03 -2.51 3.88
CA ILE A 33 -10.16 -2.70 2.73
C ILE A 33 -11.01 -3.28 1.60
N ALA A 34 -11.06 -2.58 0.47
CA ALA A 34 -11.94 -2.96 -0.63
C ALA A 34 -11.26 -2.72 -1.98
N HIS A 35 -11.87 -3.25 -3.02
CA HIS A 35 -11.54 -2.88 -4.38
C HIS A 35 -12.83 -2.77 -5.20
N TRP A 36 -12.75 -2.05 -6.29
CA TRP A 36 -13.86 -1.88 -7.21
C TRP A 36 -13.48 -2.44 -8.58
N SER A 37 -14.44 -3.11 -9.20
CA SER A 37 -14.28 -3.61 -10.55
C SER A 37 -14.93 -2.64 -11.52
N LEU A 38 -14.23 -2.30 -12.58
CA LEU A 38 -14.75 -1.39 -13.61
C LEU A 38 -14.22 -1.76 -14.98
N ASN A 39 -14.82 -1.16 -15.99
CA ASN A 39 -14.42 -1.37 -17.38
C ASN A 39 -14.00 -0.01 -17.95
N LEU A 40 -12.77 0.05 -18.46
CA LEU A 40 -12.24 1.26 -19.10
C LEU A 40 -12.07 1.01 -20.59
N ASN A 41 -12.95 1.57 -21.39
CA ASN A 41 -12.91 1.45 -22.85
C ASN A 41 -12.83 -0.01 -23.34
N GLY A 42 -13.59 -0.90 -22.70
CA GLY A 42 -13.60 -2.32 -23.04
C GLY A 42 -12.54 -3.17 -22.33
N GLU A 43 -11.68 -2.58 -21.54
CA GLU A 43 -10.65 -3.31 -20.80
C GLU A 43 -11.02 -3.40 -19.32
N GLU A 44 -10.85 -4.60 -18.75
CA GLU A 44 -11.08 -4.82 -17.33
C GLU A 44 -10.08 -4.03 -16.48
N ALA A 45 -10.58 -3.36 -15.44
CA ALA A 45 -9.77 -2.60 -14.52
C ALA A 45 -10.20 -2.86 -13.07
N ILE A 46 -9.22 -2.78 -12.17
CA ILE A 46 -9.41 -2.88 -10.73
C ILE A 46 -8.91 -1.59 -10.09
N LEU A 47 -9.74 -1.01 -9.25
CA LEU A 47 -9.37 0.15 -8.43
C LEU A 47 -9.22 -0.31 -6.98
N CYS A 48 -8.02 -0.19 -6.43
CA CYS A 48 -7.73 -0.53 -5.05
C CYS A 48 -7.19 0.70 -4.32
N HIS A 49 -7.03 0.58 -3.00
CA HIS A 49 -6.61 1.71 -2.18
C HIS A 49 -5.69 1.30 -1.04
N GLY A 50 -4.92 2.27 -0.54
CA GLY A 50 -4.19 2.15 0.71
C GLY A 50 -4.91 2.88 1.83
N ALA A 51 -4.19 3.14 2.90
CA ALA A 51 -4.65 3.92 4.05
C ALA A 51 -3.59 4.96 4.40
N GLY A 52 -3.28 5.83 3.41
CA GLY A 52 -2.11 6.67 3.46
C GLY A 52 -0.87 5.85 3.06
N HIS A 53 0.22 6.02 3.79
CA HIS A 53 1.45 5.28 3.52
C HIS A 53 1.37 3.86 4.08
N LEU A 54 1.46 2.84 3.21
CA LEU A 54 1.54 1.44 3.61
C LEU A 54 2.98 1.02 3.92
N CYS A 55 3.94 1.68 3.31
CA CYS A 55 5.36 1.42 3.47
C CYS A 55 6.05 2.65 4.03
N GLY A 56 7.17 2.45 4.67
CA GLY A 56 7.99 3.53 5.20
C GLY A 56 9.46 3.12 5.20
N LEU A 57 10.33 4.04 5.57
CA LEU A 57 11.74 3.74 5.72
C LEU A 57 11.94 2.81 6.91
N ALA A 58 12.86 1.85 6.75
CA ALA A 58 13.25 0.98 7.85
C ALA A 58 13.88 1.81 8.98
N PRO A 59 13.65 1.45 10.26
CA PRO A 59 14.31 2.14 11.36
C PRO A 59 15.81 1.90 11.35
N ALA A 60 16.54 2.77 12.04
CA ALA A 60 18.00 2.73 12.04
C ALA A 60 18.58 1.37 12.45
N GLU A 61 17.96 0.71 13.43
CA GLU A 61 18.40 -0.59 13.91
C GLU A 61 18.33 -1.72 12.88
N ASP A 62 17.54 -1.58 11.81
CA ASP A 62 17.49 -2.57 10.72
C ASP A 62 18.77 -2.57 9.88
N TYR A 63 19.55 -1.47 9.92
CA TYR A 63 20.86 -1.37 9.25
C TYR A 63 21.99 -1.90 10.12
N ASN A 64 21.91 -1.63 11.43
CA ASN A 64 22.89 -2.08 12.41
C ASN A 64 22.25 -2.03 13.79
N GLU A 65 22.30 -3.14 14.52
CA GLU A 65 21.68 -3.27 15.84
C GLU A 65 22.16 -2.21 16.83
N SER A 66 23.42 -1.76 16.71
CA SER A 66 23.99 -0.72 17.58
C SER A 66 23.26 0.62 17.45
N TYR A 67 22.55 0.87 16.37
CA TYR A 67 21.79 2.11 16.14
C TYR A 67 20.51 2.20 16.95
N LYS A 68 20.09 1.13 17.62
CA LYS A 68 18.93 1.12 18.49
C LYS A 68 19.11 2.08 19.68
N PHE A 69 20.34 2.26 20.13
CA PHE A 69 20.67 3.13 21.27
C PHE A 69 21.36 4.40 20.76
N TRP A 70 20.97 5.54 21.35
CA TRP A 70 21.57 6.83 21.00
C TRP A 70 23.05 6.86 21.43
N SER A 71 23.92 7.26 20.52
CA SER A 71 25.36 7.45 20.79
C SER A 71 25.93 8.42 19.77
N PHE A 72 26.79 9.33 20.22
CA PHE A 72 27.49 10.23 19.31
C PHE A 72 28.33 9.49 18.28
N ASP A 73 28.88 8.33 18.63
CA ASP A 73 29.72 7.54 17.72
C ASP A 73 28.94 7.00 16.52
N ASN A 74 27.62 6.86 16.67
CA ASN A 74 26.75 6.33 15.61
C ASN A 74 26.18 7.40 14.68
N TYR A 75 26.29 8.68 15.01
CA TYR A 75 25.71 9.78 14.23
C TYR A 75 26.78 10.55 13.46
N PRO A 76 26.45 11.03 12.24
CA PRO A 76 25.17 10.84 11.54
C PRO A 76 25.02 9.42 10.98
N ILE A 77 23.79 8.92 10.95
CA ILE A 77 23.46 7.62 10.35
C ILE A 77 23.08 7.85 8.90
N ILE A 78 23.98 7.52 7.98
CA ILE A 78 23.79 7.74 6.54
C ILE A 78 24.03 6.41 5.81
N PRO A 79 22.98 5.61 5.57
CA PRO A 79 23.13 4.36 4.83
C PRO A 79 23.41 4.64 3.35
N GLU A 80 24.13 3.72 2.70
CA GLU A 80 24.36 3.80 1.26
C GLU A 80 23.05 3.67 0.47
N HIS A 81 22.15 2.78 0.93
CA HIS A 81 20.84 2.57 0.35
C HIS A 81 19.79 2.59 1.45
N PHE A 82 18.71 3.32 1.23
CA PHE A 82 17.59 3.33 2.16
C PHE A 82 16.71 2.10 1.95
N ILE A 83 16.37 1.42 3.03
CA ILE A 83 15.49 0.26 3.02
C ILE A 83 14.07 0.72 3.29
N THR A 84 13.12 0.30 2.45
CA THR A 84 11.70 0.51 2.69
C THR A 84 11.07 -0.80 3.13
N ARG A 85 10.08 -0.73 3.99
CA ARG A 85 9.32 -1.89 4.44
C ARG A 85 7.87 -1.55 4.67
N VAL A 86 7.00 -2.57 4.67
CA VAL A 86 5.59 -2.42 5.04
C VAL A 86 5.52 -2.02 6.51
N LYS A 87 4.63 -1.08 6.85
CA LYS A 87 4.41 -0.69 8.24
C LYS A 87 4.02 -1.88 9.10
N ASP A 88 4.58 -1.93 10.31
CA ASP A 88 4.43 -3.06 11.22
C ASP A 88 3.12 -2.98 12.03
N ASN A 89 1.98 -3.11 11.33
CA ASN A 89 0.68 -3.28 11.94
C ASN A 89 -0.20 -4.15 11.03
N ASN A 90 -1.19 -4.81 11.62
CA ASN A 90 -2.04 -5.74 10.90
C ASN A 90 -2.78 -5.11 9.73
N TYR A 91 -3.30 -3.90 9.92
CA TYR A 91 -4.04 -3.22 8.86
C TYR A 91 -3.16 -2.94 7.64
N SER A 92 -1.96 -2.38 7.85
CA SER A 92 -1.05 -2.08 6.76
C SER A 92 -0.60 -3.34 6.02
N ARG A 93 -0.34 -4.44 6.73
CA ARG A 93 0.03 -5.71 6.12
C ARG A 93 -1.11 -6.30 5.30
N LEU A 94 -2.33 -6.29 5.83
CA LEU A 94 -3.50 -6.77 5.10
C LEU A 94 -3.75 -5.91 3.85
N ALA A 95 -3.65 -4.59 3.98
CA ALA A 95 -3.84 -3.67 2.86
C ALA A 95 -2.75 -3.87 1.80
N TYR A 96 -1.51 -4.00 2.21
CA TYR A 96 -0.39 -4.24 1.30
C TYR A 96 -0.57 -5.54 0.51
N ASP A 97 -0.87 -6.64 1.20
CA ASP A 97 -1.06 -7.93 0.55
C ASP A 97 -2.25 -7.90 -0.41
N TYR A 98 -3.31 -7.23 -0.02
CA TYR A 98 -4.51 -7.09 -0.84
C TYR A 98 -4.22 -6.34 -2.15
N VAL A 99 -3.50 -5.23 -2.04
CA VAL A 99 -3.11 -4.41 -3.21
C VAL A 99 -2.09 -5.17 -4.08
N LYS A 100 -1.13 -5.81 -3.45
CA LYS A 100 -0.07 -6.53 -4.15
C LYS A 100 -0.61 -7.59 -5.11
N GLN A 101 -1.65 -8.32 -4.73
CA GLN A 101 -2.23 -9.35 -5.59
C GLN A 101 -2.73 -8.78 -6.93
N PHE A 102 -3.21 -7.53 -6.92
CA PHE A 102 -3.66 -6.88 -8.14
C PHE A 102 -2.49 -6.39 -8.99
N PHE A 103 -1.48 -5.80 -8.36
CA PHE A 103 -0.28 -5.37 -9.09
C PHE A 103 0.44 -6.54 -9.73
N ASP A 104 0.48 -7.70 -9.08
CA ASP A 104 1.10 -8.90 -9.66
C ASP A 104 0.36 -9.39 -10.90
N LYS A 105 -0.92 -9.06 -11.05
CA LYS A 105 -1.75 -9.42 -12.21
C LYS A 105 -1.84 -8.32 -13.26
N ALA A 106 -1.34 -7.13 -12.96
CA ALA A 106 -1.41 -6.00 -13.89
C ALA A 106 -0.49 -6.23 -15.09
N ASP A 107 -0.89 -5.65 -16.20
CA ASP A 107 -0.08 -5.69 -17.43
C ASP A 107 1.15 -4.78 -17.35
#